data_6a45f95c13d5e8f5d32b41ad29dacc5c
#
_entry.id   6a45f95c13d5e8f5d32b41ad29dacc5c
#
_cell.length_a   1.000
_cell.length_b   1.000
_cell.length_c   1.000
_cell.angle_alpha   90.00
_cell.angle_beta   90.00
_cell.angle_gamma   90.00
#
_symmetry.space_group_name_H-M   'P 1'
#
loop_
_entity.id
_entity.type
_entity.pdbx_description
1 polymer ?
#
loop_
_entity_poly.entity_id
_entity_poly.type
_entity_poly.pdbx_seq_one_letter_code
_entity_poly.pdbx_strand_id
1 'polypeptide(L)'
;GLLEGGVYGFILETFSALEAIHAALRAVRAICDLPVVAQMTIQEDGLTTYGTAPEVFARALDEFGADVIGVNCSVGPQGVLESIEKIARVTERPLSAQPNAGLPREIGDRKIYLASPEYQATYAKALVEAGARLVGGCCGTTPDHIREIVKYVASVSPRRAVQVAVASVAPAAGAEPVPLAERSAWGRKLAAG
;
A
#
# COMPACT_ATOMS: atom_id res chain seq x y z
N GLY A 1 7.03 21.01 -13.55
CA GLY A 1 6.01 19.94 -13.67
C GLY A 1 4.90 20.10 -12.63
N LEU A 2 4.55 19.02 -11.87
CA LEU A 2 3.41 19.05 -10.93
C LEU A 2 3.48 20.18 -9.91
N LEU A 3 4.65 20.43 -9.33
CA LEU A 3 4.87 21.51 -8.35
C LEU A 3 4.59 22.90 -8.96
N GLU A 4 5.05 23.16 -10.17
CA GLU A 4 4.78 24.39 -10.90
C GLU A 4 3.29 24.55 -11.26
N GLY A 5 2.58 23.41 -11.39
CA GLY A 5 1.13 23.35 -11.59
C GLY A 5 0.29 23.67 -10.34
N GLY A 6 0.92 23.89 -9.17
CA GLY A 6 0.25 24.31 -7.95
C GLY A 6 -0.46 23.18 -7.22
N VAL A 7 0.11 21.97 -7.19
CA VAL A 7 -0.44 20.84 -6.41
C VAL A 7 -0.36 21.11 -4.90
N TYR A 8 -1.30 20.56 -4.12
CA TYR A 8 -1.35 20.68 -2.67
C TYR A 8 -0.59 19.56 -1.95
N GLY A 9 -0.17 18.52 -2.67
CA GLY A 9 0.55 17.38 -2.14
C GLY A 9 0.83 16.35 -3.22
N PHE A 10 1.49 15.27 -2.84
CA PHE A 10 1.86 14.18 -3.74
C PHE A 10 1.32 12.85 -3.24
N ILE A 11 0.95 11.98 -4.18
CA ILE A 11 0.67 10.58 -3.90
C ILE A 11 1.71 9.75 -4.65
N LEU A 12 2.55 9.05 -3.90
CA LEU A 12 3.49 8.04 -4.40
C LEU A 12 2.80 6.70 -4.26
N GLU A 13 2.34 6.13 -5.36
CA GLU A 13 1.45 4.98 -5.33
C GLU A 13 1.98 3.77 -6.11
N THR A 14 1.50 2.58 -5.77
CA THR A 14 1.76 1.32 -6.48
C THR A 14 3.24 0.92 -6.47
N PHE A 15 3.93 1.22 -5.39
CA PHE A 15 5.30 0.77 -5.18
C PHE A 15 5.35 -0.62 -4.55
N SER A 16 6.24 -1.48 -5.04
CA SER A 16 6.48 -2.82 -4.52
C SER A 16 7.80 -2.92 -3.74
N ALA A 17 8.77 -2.04 -4.03
CA ALA A 17 10.09 -2.02 -3.40
C ALA A 17 10.25 -0.81 -2.48
N LEU A 18 10.75 -1.04 -1.26
CA LEU A 18 11.00 0.03 -0.28
C LEU A 18 12.04 1.04 -0.76
N GLU A 19 13.09 0.58 -1.41
CA GLU A 19 14.16 1.42 -1.94
C GLU A 19 13.63 2.39 -2.99
N ALA A 20 12.69 1.94 -3.83
CA ALA A 20 12.12 2.75 -4.90
C ALA A 20 11.22 3.87 -4.32
N ILE A 21 10.33 3.54 -3.38
CA ILE A 21 9.45 4.55 -2.76
C ILE A 21 10.26 5.51 -1.88
N HIS A 22 11.32 5.04 -1.21
CA HIS A 22 12.24 5.89 -0.45
C HIS A 22 12.94 6.90 -1.36
N ALA A 23 13.46 6.44 -2.50
CA ALA A 23 14.10 7.34 -3.48
C ALA A 23 13.11 8.39 -4.00
N ALA A 24 11.86 7.99 -4.30
CA ALA A 24 10.81 8.90 -4.74
C ALA A 24 10.46 9.94 -3.64
N LEU A 25 10.33 9.50 -2.40
CA LEU A 25 10.02 10.34 -1.25
C LEU A 25 11.14 11.37 -1.00
N ARG A 26 12.39 10.92 -1.03
CA ARG A 26 13.56 11.81 -0.95
C ARG A 26 13.59 12.84 -2.08
N ALA A 27 13.24 12.45 -3.30
CA ALA A 27 13.20 13.36 -4.43
C ALA A 27 12.16 14.47 -4.25
N VAL A 28 10.97 14.14 -3.71
CA VAL A 28 9.95 15.15 -3.37
C VAL A 28 10.44 16.06 -2.26
N ARG A 29 10.98 15.51 -1.17
CA ARG A 29 11.48 16.30 -0.03
C ARG A 29 12.67 17.21 -0.37
N ALA A 30 13.44 16.86 -1.41
CA ALA A 30 14.53 17.72 -1.88
C ALA A 30 14.05 19.02 -2.55
N ILE A 31 12.77 19.09 -2.95
CA ILE A 31 12.24 20.23 -3.71
C ILE A 31 11.07 20.94 -3.01
N CYS A 32 10.41 20.32 -2.04
CA CYS A 32 9.30 20.94 -1.30
C CYS A 32 8.95 20.18 -0.01
N ASP A 33 8.18 20.86 0.88
CA ASP A 33 7.64 20.32 2.14
C ASP A 33 6.14 19.99 2.04
N LEU A 34 5.58 19.86 0.84
CA LEU A 34 4.18 19.50 0.66
C LEU A 34 3.87 18.10 1.19
N PRO A 35 2.62 17.86 1.65
CA PRO A 35 2.21 16.53 2.14
C PRO A 35 2.42 15.44 1.12
N VAL A 36 2.90 14.28 1.58
CA VAL A 36 3.13 13.10 0.74
C VAL A 36 2.39 11.89 1.31
N VAL A 37 1.50 11.33 0.50
CA VAL A 37 0.92 10.01 0.71
C VAL A 37 1.85 8.98 0.07
N ALA A 38 2.32 8.00 0.84
CA ALA A 38 3.18 6.93 0.36
C ALA A 38 2.45 5.58 0.46
N GLN A 39 2.26 4.92 -0.69
CA GLN A 39 1.47 3.69 -0.78
C GLN A 39 2.27 2.56 -1.40
N MET A 40 2.27 1.43 -0.70
CA MET A 40 2.81 0.17 -1.21
C MET A 40 1.69 -0.67 -1.82
N THR A 41 2.07 -1.59 -2.69
CA THR A 41 1.17 -2.60 -3.22
C THR A 41 1.55 -3.98 -2.71
N ILE A 42 0.54 -4.80 -2.43
CA ILE A 42 0.67 -6.15 -1.88
C ILE A 42 0.10 -7.18 -2.86
N GLN A 43 0.54 -8.42 -2.73
CA GLN A 43 -0.02 -9.57 -3.43
C GLN A 43 -1.10 -10.27 -2.58
N GLU A 44 -1.68 -11.35 -3.09
CA GLU A 44 -2.74 -12.10 -2.40
C GLU A 44 -2.27 -12.74 -1.08
N ASP A 45 -0.97 -12.97 -0.92
CA ASP A 45 -0.36 -13.44 0.34
C ASP A 45 -0.20 -12.33 1.40
N GLY A 46 -0.58 -11.09 1.07
CA GLY A 46 -0.48 -9.93 1.94
C GLY A 46 0.91 -9.33 2.06
N LEU A 47 1.87 -9.76 1.24
CA LEU A 47 3.24 -9.23 1.18
C LEU A 47 3.42 -8.41 -0.10
N THR A 48 4.42 -7.54 -0.12
CA THR A 48 4.84 -6.91 -1.39
C THR A 48 5.46 -7.96 -2.32
N THR A 49 5.63 -7.66 -3.60
CA THR A 49 6.31 -8.55 -4.57
C THR A 49 7.71 -8.99 -4.09
N TYR A 50 8.36 -8.21 -3.23
CA TYR A 50 9.67 -8.52 -2.65
C TYR A 50 9.59 -9.14 -1.26
N GLY A 51 8.40 -9.58 -0.82
CA GLY A 51 8.21 -10.29 0.45
C GLY A 51 8.16 -9.39 1.69
N THR A 52 8.01 -8.07 1.53
CA THR A 52 7.95 -7.14 2.66
C THR A 52 6.55 -7.12 3.26
N ALA A 53 6.44 -7.37 4.57
CA ALA A 53 5.17 -7.35 5.30
C ALA A 53 4.66 -5.92 5.55
N PRO A 54 3.33 -5.72 5.70
CA PRO A 54 2.71 -4.41 5.94
C PRO A 54 3.28 -3.67 7.14
N GLU A 55 3.54 -4.34 8.25
CA GLU A 55 4.12 -3.75 9.45
C GLU A 55 5.56 -3.25 9.23
N VAL A 56 6.31 -3.94 8.37
CA VAL A 56 7.71 -3.60 8.06
C VAL A 56 7.76 -2.36 7.19
N PHE A 57 7.01 -2.36 6.07
CA PHE A 57 7.04 -1.19 5.21
C PHE A 57 6.38 0.04 5.85
N ALA A 58 5.38 -0.13 6.72
CA ALA A 58 4.76 1.00 7.40
C ALA A 58 5.76 1.72 8.33
N ARG A 59 6.56 0.98 9.11
CA ARG A 59 7.62 1.57 9.93
C ARG A 59 8.66 2.28 9.07
N ALA A 60 9.09 1.64 7.98
CA ALA A 60 10.06 2.24 7.07
C ALA A 60 9.53 3.54 6.42
N LEU A 61 8.27 3.56 5.99
CA LEU A 61 7.66 4.77 5.41
C LEU A 61 7.50 5.90 6.44
N ASP A 62 7.23 5.57 7.71
CA ASP A 62 7.20 6.54 8.80
C ASP A 62 8.61 7.14 9.03
N GLU A 63 9.64 6.31 9.12
CA GLU A 63 11.04 6.72 9.22
C GLU A 63 11.50 7.55 8.01
N PHE A 64 11.02 7.22 6.81
CA PHE A 64 11.32 7.97 5.58
C PHE A 64 10.60 9.33 5.51
N GLY A 65 9.70 9.61 6.46
CA GLY A 65 9.00 10.90 6.55
C GLY A 65 7.76 11.02 5.66
N ALA A 66 7.06 9.93 5.39
CA ALA A 66 5.73 10.00 4.78
C ALA A 66 4.72 10.65 5.73
N ASP A 67 3.84 11.52 5.23
CA ASP A 67 2.79 12.14 6.04
C ASP A 67 1.58 11.23 6.18
N VAL A 68 1.30 10.43 5.16
CA VAL A 68 0.24 9.42 5.13
C VAL A 68 0.82 8.12 4.57
N ILE A 69 0.51 7.00 5.21
CA ILE A 69 0.99 5.68 4.81
C ILE A 69 -0.18 4.84 4.33
N GLY A 70 0.00 4.06 3.27
CA GLY A 70 -1.12 3.28 2.77
C GLY A 70 -0.80 2.11 1.87
N VAL A 71 -1.89 1.52 1.40
CA VAL A 71 -1.91 0.40 0.46
C VAL A 71 -2.88 0.71 -0.67
N ASN A 72 -2.46 0.44 -1.90
CA ASN A 72 -3.31 0.56 -3.08
C ASN A 72 -3.07 -0.56 -4.08
N CYS A 73 -4.04 -0.75 -4.96
CA CYS A 73 -3.96 -1.65 -6.12
C CYS A 73 -3.73 -3.14 -5.79
N SER A 74 -3.43 -3.93 -6.80
CA SER A 74 -3.15 -5.38 -6.87
C SER A 74 -4.24 -6.28 -6.32
N VAL A 75 -4.73 -6.04 -5.11
CA VAL A 75 -5.76 -6.86 -4.45
C VAL A 75 -7.08 -6.10 -4.27
N GLY A 76 -8.14 -6.87 -3.99
CA GLY A 76 -9.45 -6.33 -3.64
C GLY A 76 -9.49 -5.76 -2.21
N PRO A 77 -10.67 -5.27 -1.80
CA PRO A 77 -10.80 -4.54 -0.53
C PRO A 77 -10.53 -5.39 0.72
N GLN A 78 -10.73 -6.71 0.66
CA GLN A 78 -10.43 -7.60 1.79
C GLN A 78 -8.94 -7.60 2.12
N GLY A 79 -8.07 -7.87 1.14
CA GLY A 79 -6.62 -7.92 1.37
C GLY A 79 -6.05 -6.56 1.81
N VAL A 80 -6.61 -5.46 1.29
CA VAL A 80 -6.25 -4.12 1.75
C VAL A 80 -6.68 -3.90 3.20
N LEU A 81 -7.89 -4.34 3.62
CA LEU A 81 -8.35 -4.25 5.00
C LEU A 81 -7.41 -4.97 5.98
N GLU A 82 -7.07 -6.22 5.67
CA GLU A 82 -6.15 -7.02 6.49
C GLU A 82 -4.78 -6.33 6.64
N SER A 83 -4.31 -5.65 5.60
CA SER A 83 -3.06 -4.88 5.64
C SER A 83 -3.20 -3.60 6.46
N ILE A 84 -4.28 -2.86 6.32
CA ILE A 84 -4.55 -1.64 7.11
C ILE A 84 -4.64 -1.97 8.60
N GLU A 85 -5.28 -3.09 8.97
CA GLU A 85 -5.34 -3.55 10.38
C GLU A 85 -3.95 -3.84 10.95
N LYS A 86 -3.04 -4.39 10.16
CA LYS A 86 -1.64 -4.63 10.54
C LYS A 86 -0.85 -3.33 10.67
N ILE A 87 -0.97 -2.45 9.68
CA ILE A 87 -0.30 -1.13 9.65
C ILE A 87 -0.72 -0.27 10.84
N ALA A 88 -2.03 -0.23 11.16
CA ALA A 88 -2.57 0.56 12.26
C ALA A 88 -2.00 0.20 13.64
N ARG A 89 -1.38 -0.97 13.80
CA ARG A 89 -0.76 -1.40 15.06
C ARG A 89 0.66 -0.85 15.26
N VAL A 90 1.28 -0.32 14.20
CA VAL A 90 2.71 -0.01 14.20
C VAL A 90 3.07 1.43 13.84
N THR A 91 2.08 2.25 13.48
CA THR A 91 2.27 3.69 13.20
C THR A 91 1.08 4.52 13.68
N GLU A 92 1.32 5.76 14.02
CA GLU A 92 0.29 6.77 14.33
C GLU A 92 -0.02 7.67 13.11
N ARG A 93 0.68 7.48 12.00
CA ARG A 93 0.42 8.25 10.78
C ARG A 93 -0.99 8.01 10.27
N PRO A 94 -1.64 9.01 9.69
CA PRO A 94 -2.89 8.80 8.97
C PRO A 94 -2.73 7.72 7.91
N LEU A 95 -3.73 6.84 7.77
CA LEU A 95 -3.67 5.72 6.83
C LEU A 95 -4.52 5.98 5.59
N SER A 96 -4.04 5.48 4.45
CA SER A 96 -4.71 5.52 3.14
C SER A 96 -4.98 4.11 2.61
N ALA A 97 -6.18 3.89 2.07
CA ALA A 97 -6.59 2.61 1.52
C ALA A 97 -7.32 2.81 0.18
N GLN A 98 -6.75 2.30 -0.90
CA GLN A 98 -7.29 2.41 -2.26
C GLN A 98 -7.26 1.05 -2.98
N PRO A 99 -8.16 0.11 -2.61
CA PRO A 99 -8.24 -1.22 -3.22
C PRO A 99 -8.74 -1.17 -4.66
N ASN A 100 -8.48 -2.23 -5.42
CA ASN A 100 -9.17 -2.48 -6.68
C ASN A 100 -10.65 -2.82 -6.43
N ALA A 101 -11.48 -2.65 -7.44
CA ALA A 101 -12.88 -3.10 -7.41
C ALA A 101 -12.95 -4.64 -7.55
N GLY A 102 -12.31 -5.36 -6.63
CA GLY A 102 -12.13 -6.80 -6.61
C GLY A 102 -10.84 -7.25 -7.30
N LEU A 103 -10.65 -8.57 -7.37
CA LEU A 103 -9.54 -9.16 -8.12
C LEU A 103 -9.82 -9.09 -9.64
N PRO A 104 -8.81 -8.79 -10.46
CA PRO A 104 -8.97 -8.79 -11.91
C PRO A 104 -9.27 -10.21 -12.42
N ARG A 105 -10.26 -10.32 -13.31
CA ARG A 105 -10.49 -11.52 -14.12
C ARG A 105 -10.14 -11.23 -15.56
N GLU A 106 -9.44 -12.15 -16.19
CA GLU A 106 -9.14 -12.06 -17.61
C GLU A 106 -10.27 -12.71 -18.40
N ILE A 107 -10.87 -11.94 -19.32
CA ILE A 107 -11.88 -12.40 -20.28
C ILE A 107 -11.41 -11.96 -21.66
N GLY A 108 -10.83 -12.90 -22.43
CA GLY A 108 -10.09 -12.57 -23.64
C GLY A 108 -8.89 -11.69 -23.29
N ASP A 109 -8.70 -10.60 -24.03
CA ASP A 109 -7.59 -9.66 -23.83
C ASP A 109 -7.92 -8.53 -22.83
N ARG A 110 -8.98 -8.67 -22.02
CA ARG A 110 -9.45 -7.62 -21.10
C ARG A 110 -9.41 -8.08 -19.65
N LYS A 111 -8.93 -7.19 -18.78
CA LYS A 111 -9.07 -7.33 -17.33
C LYS A 111 -10.39 -6.69 -16.89
N ILE A 112 -11.25 -7.48 -16.24
CA ILE A 112 -12.55 -7.04 -15.72
C ILE A 112 -12.54 -7.14 -14.21
N TYR A 113 -13.08 -6.12 -13.53
CA TYR A 113 -13.23 -6.04 -12.10
C TYR A 113 -14.72 -6.18 -11.76
N LEU A 114 -15.07 -7.10 -10.86
CA LEU A 114 -16.46 -7.52 -10.64
C LEU A 114 -17.03 -7.13 -9.27
N ALA A 115 -16.29 -6.43 -8.43
CA ALA A 115 -16.85 -5.96 -7.17
C ALA A 115 -17.92 -4.88 -7.45
N SER A 116 -19.08 -5.00 -6.82
CA SER A 116 -20.12 -3.97 -6.94
C SER A 116 -19.78 -2.72 -6.10
N PRO A 117 -20.37 -1.57 -6.41
CA PRO A 117 -20.24 -0.37 -5.61
C PRO A 117 -20.58 -0.59 -4.12
N GLU A 118 -21.66 -1.32 -3.81
CA GLU A 118 -22.10 -1.61 -2.44
C GLU A 118 -21.11 -2.52 -1.71
N TYR A 119 -20.56 -3.53 -2.41
CA TYR A 119 -19.54 -4.40 -1.84
C TYR A 119 -18.31 -3.59 -1.43
N GLN A 120 -17.81 -2.74 -2.31
CA GLN A 120 -16.66 -1.89 -2.03
C GLN A 120 -16.96 -0.88 -0.92
N ALA A 121 -18.16 -0.31 -0.88
CA ALA A 121 -18.60 0.61 0.16
C ALA A 121 -18.67 -0.06 1.56
N THR A 122 -19.10 -1.32 1.63
CA THR A 122 -19.08 -2.10 2.88
C THR A 122 -17.67 -2.22 3.43
N TYR A 123 -16.70 -2.53 2.59
CA TYR A 123 -15.29 -2.58 3.00
C TYR A 123 -14.72 -1.20 3.31
N ALA A 124 -15.14 -0.15 2.60
CA ALA A 124 -14.72 1.21 2.90
C ALA A 124 -15.09 1.61 4.33
N LYS A 125 -16.27 1.23 4.81
CA LYS A 125 -16.68 1.39 6.20
C LYS A 125 -15.73 0.65 7.15
N ALA A 126 -15.44 -0.62 6.89
CA ALA A 126 -14.50 -1.40 7.70
C ALA A 126 -13.08 -0.81 7.70
N LEU A 127 -12.61 -0.30 6.56
CA LEU A 127 -11.33 0.38 6.44
C LEU A 127 -11.24 1.63 7.32
N VAL A 128 -12.31 2.45 7.35
CA VAL A 128 -12.40 3.61 8.26
C VAL A 128 -12.40 3.15 9.71
N GLU A 129 -13.17 2.12 10.06
CA GLU A 129 -13.20 1.54 11.41
C GLU A 129 -11.83 0.96 11.81
N ALA A 130 -11.06 0.41 10.86
CA ALA A 130 -9.69 -0.05 11.09
C ALA A 130 -8.67 1.08 11.25
N GLY A 131 -9.03 2.33 10.95
CA GLY A 131 -8.19 3.52 11.16
C GLY A 131 -7.81 4.29 9.90
N ALA A 132 -8.26 3.87 8.71
CA ALA A 132 -8.01 4.62 7.49
C ALA A 132 -8.68 6.00 7.53
N ARG A 133 -7.95 7.03 7.09
CA ARG A 133 -8.40 8.42 6.99
C ARG A 133 -8.68 8.83 5.55
N LEU A 134 -7.97 8.23 4.61
CA LEU A 134 -8.15 8.40 3.19
C LEU A 134 -8.63 7.07 2.61
N VAL A 135 -9.83 7.05 2.07
CA VAL A 135 -10.42 5.85 1.47
C VAL A 135 -10.88 6.17 0.05
N GLY A 136 -10.56 5.31 -0.87
CA GLY A 136 -10.92 5.46 -2.27
C GLY A 136 -10.91 4.13 -2.99
N GLY A 137 -10.47 4.15 -4.22
CA GLY A 137 -10.33 2.95 -5.03
C GLY A 137 -9.23 3.10 -6.07
N CYS A 138 -8.84 1.99 -6.66
CA CYS A 138 -7.85 1.90 -7.73
C CYS A 138 -8.48 1.25 -8.98
N CYS A 139 -7.87 0.25 -9.56
CA CYS A 139 -8.34 -0.37 -10.81
C CYS A 139 -9.79 -0.89 -10.71
N GLY A 140 -10.57 -0.61 -11.74
CA GLY A 140 -11.98 -0.99 -11.82
C GLY A 140 -12.95 -0.10 -11.05
N THR A 141 -12.49 0.82 -10.23
CA THR A 141 -13.33 1.76 -9.48
C THR A 141 -13.94 2.80 -10.42
N THR A 142 -15.24 2.97 -10.33
CA THR A 142 -16.02 3.95 -11.11
C THR A 142 -16.59 5.05 -10.21
N PRO A 143 -17.14 6.14 -10.75
CA PRO A 143 -17.82 7.17 -9.97
C PRO A 143 -18.95 6.61 -9.08
N ASP A 144 -19.62 5.53 -9.51
CA ASP A 144 -20.67 4.91 -8.70
C ASP A 144 -20.11 4.24 -7.44
N HIS A 145 -18.95 3.59 -7.53
CA HIS A 145 -18.24 3.07 -6.35
C HIS A 145 -17.93 4.19 -5.35
N ILE A 146 -17.37 5.30 -5.83
CA ILE A 146 -17.06 6.45 -4.95
C ILE A 146 -18.32 7.04 -4.32
N ARG A 147 -19.41 7.13 -5.06
CA ARG A 147 -20.70 7.63 -4.53
C ARG A 147 -21.21 6.75 -3.39
N GLU A 148 -21.16 5.43 -3.54
CA GLU A 148 -21.57 4.50 -2.50
C GLU A 148 -20.60 4.53 -1.30
N ILE A 149 -19.28 4.57 -1.53
CA ILE A 149 -18.29 4.74 -0.46
C ILE A 149 -18.64 5.96 0.40
N VAL A 150 -18.86 7.13 -0.22
CA VAL A 150 -19.18 8.37 0.51
C VAL A 150 -20.42 8.21 1.39
N LYS A 151 -21.48 7.56 0.90
CA LYS A 151 -22.71 7.31 1.69
C LYS A 151 -22.43 6.43 2.91
N TYR A 152 -21.64 5.35 2.74
CA TYR A 152 -21.39 4.40 3.81
C TYR A 152 -20.44 4.93 4.89
N VAL A 153 -19.49 5.79 4.53
CA VAL A 153 -18.53 6.34 5.50
C VAL A 153 -18.97 7.64 6.15
N ALA A 154 -20.01 8.30 5.67
CA ALA A 154 -20.46 9.61 6.15
C ALA A 154 -20.75 9.68 7.66
N SER A 155 -21.14 8.56 8.27
CA SER A 155 -21.48 8.46 9.70
C SER A 155 -20.44 7.69 10.52
N VAL A 156 -19.32 7.31 9.93
CA VAL A 156 -18.28 6.47 10.56
C VAL A 156 -17.11 7.33 10.99
N SER A 157 -16.65 7.12 12.22
CA SER A 157 -15.43 7.76 12.72
C SER A 157 -14.32 6.72 12.81
N PRO A 158 -13.09 7.04 12.37
CA PRO A 158 -11.96 6.14 12.49
C PRO A 158 -11.67 5.81 13.96
N ARG A 159 -11.43 4.55 14.28
CA ARG A 159 -10.93 4.18 15.61
C ARG A 159 -9.52 4.72 15.80
N ARG A 160 -9.21 5.11 17.02
CA ARG A 160 -7.83 5.41 17.40
C ARG A 160 -7.08 4.07 17.49
N ALA A 161 -6.00 3.91 16.75
CA ALA A 161 -5.20 2.70 16.80
C ALA A 161 -4.68 2.46 18.23
N VAL A 162 -4.86 1.25 18.73
CA VAL A 162 -4.19 0.80 19.95
C VAL A 162 -2.84 0.25 19.52
N GLN A 163 -1.76 0.96 19.87
CA GLN A 163 -0.42 0.45 19.61
C GLN A 163 -0.18 -0.84 20.41
N VAL A 164 0.02 -1.92 19.71
CA VAL A 164 0.57 -3.14 20.30
C VAL A 164 2.08 -3.09 20.07
N ALA A 165 2.85 -3.16 21.12
CA ALA A 165 4.30 -3.32 21.03
C ALA A 165 4.61 -4.65 20.32
N VAL A 166 4.76 -4.61 19.01
CA VAL A 166 5.25 -5.76 18.26
C VAL A 166 6.75 -5.80 18.50
N ALA A 167 7.21 -6.85 19.20
CA ALA A 167 8.65 -7.11 19.34
C ALA A 167 9.27 -7.07 17.95
N SER A 168 10.25 -6.20 17.75
CA SER A 168 11.02 -6.17 16.52
C SER A 168 11.64 -7.55 16.34
N VAL A 169 11.18 -8.31 15.37
CA VAL A 169 11.94 -9.44 14.89
C VAL A 169 13.12 -8.81 14.15
N ALA A 170 14.25 -8.72 14.86
CA ALA A 170 15.50 -8.35 14.21
C ALA A 170 15.65 -9.28 13.00
N PRO A 171 15.99 -8.76 11.81
CA PRO A 171 16.35 -9.62 10.71
C PRO A 171 17.44 -10.55 11.22
N ALA A 172 17.27 -11.86 10.97
CA ALA A 172 18.25 -12.85 11.42
C ALA A 172 19.62 -12.38 10.96
N ALA A 173 20.42 -11.93 11.92
CA ALA A 173 21.73 -11.38 11.64
C ALA A 173 22.54 -12.49 10.98
N GLY A 174 23.00 -12.28 9.74
CA GLY A 174 24.16 -12.96 9.20
C GLY A 174 23.94 -14.22 8.37
N ALA A 175 22.86 -14.36 7.62
CA ALA A 175 22.95 -15.20 6.44
C ALA A 175 23.67 -14.39 5.34
N GLU A 176 24.94 -14.67 5.09
CA GLU A 176 25.61 -14.14 3.90
C GLU A 176 24.76 -14.45 2.66
N PRO A 177 24.56 -13.48 1.75
CA PRO A 177 23.76 -13.71 0.56
C PRO A 177 24.34 -14.88 -0.22
N VAL A 178 23.54 -15.92 -0.45
CA VAL A 178 23.97 -17.06 -1.27
C VAL A 178 24.53 -16.55 -2.60
N PRO A 179 25.76 -16.91 -2.99
CA PRO A 179 26.36 -16.44 -4.22
C PRO A 179 25.47 -16.68 -5.44
N LEU A 180 25.49 -15.77 -6.41
CA LEU A 180 24.60 -15.82 -7.57
C LEU A 180 24.65 -17.18 -8.29
N ALA A 181 25.85 -17.77 -8.40
CA ALA A 181 26.05 -19.09 -9.01
C ALA A 181 25.33 -20.25 -8.28
N GLU A 182 25.06 -20.11 -7.00
CA GLU A 182 24.43 -21.15 -6.17
C GLU A 182 22.92 -21.02 -6.10
N ARG A 183 22.36 -19.84 -6.47
CA ARG A 183 20.93 -19.55 -6.36
C ARG A 183 20.06 -20.32 -7.37
N SER A 184 20.58 -20.55 -8.59
CA SER A 184 19.84 -21.25 -9.65
C SER A 184 20.73 -21.63 -10.82
N ALA A 185 20.22 -22.48 -11.73
CA ALA A 185 20.90 -22.79 -12.98
C ALA A 185 21.13 -21.54 -13.86
N TRP A 186 20.24 -20.57 -13.79
CA TRP A 186 20.35 -19.28 -14.45
C TRP A 186 21.43 -18.39 -13.79
N GLY A 187 21.47 -18.37 -12.47
CA GLY A 187 22.49 -17.68 -11.71
C GLY A 187 23.90 -18.16 -12.03
N ARG A 188 24.09 -19.47 -12.23
CA ARG A 188 25.38 -20.03 -12.68
C ARG A 188 25.79 -19.51 -14.06
N LYS A 189 24.85 -19.42 -15.00
CA LYS A 189 25.13 -18.88 -16.34
C LYS A 189 25.50 -17.40 -16.30
N LEU A 190 24.81 -16.61 -15.49
CA LEU A 190 25.12 -15.18 -15.33
C LEU A 190 26.45 -14.92 -14.63
N ALA A 191 26.84 -15.78 -13.69
CA ALA A 191 28.12 -15.65 -13.00
C ALA A 191 29.31 -16.10 -13.85
N ALA A 192 29.09 -16.88 -14.91
CA ALA A 192 30.10 -17.37 -15.82
C ALA A 192 30.35 -16.45 -17.03
N GLY A 193 29.57 -15.37 -17.22
CA GLY A 193 29.64 -14.42 -18.35
C GLY A 193 28.87 -14.93 -19.54
#